data_acff72e8a05cce4ce10fa781c06e05e6
#
_entry.id   acff72e8a05cce4ce10fa781c06e05e6
#
_cell.length_a   1.000
_cell.length_b   1.000
_cell.length_c   1.000
_cell.angle_alpha   90.00
_cell.angle_beta   90.00
_cell.angle_gamma   90.00
#
_symmetry.space_group_name_H-M   'P 1'
#
loop_
_entity.id
_entity.type
_entity.pdbx_description
1 polymer ?
#
loop_
_entity_poly.entity_id
_entity_poly.type
_entity_poly.pdbx_seq_one_letter_code
_entity_poly.pdbx_strand_id
1 'polypeptide(L)'
;MKKRNLFFILFLCFILSSLHLGAQEEIPITIENVAGAVYCLYGSGGNIGIFVGEDSLLIVDAQYAKTADAVMAKIKELSPKKIEYLINTHYHGDHTSGNPIIGKDAQIISQQNCKKSLLAGLKPEDTPESIGAPNKTFDAEMTITLGDESVRLVHMGPGHTSGDTIVIFDKEKVIHAGDLFFYGMPPYIDVKDGSDTQNWVRTIQALAEKHPDFKVIPGHGKVTTMKEYVKFADYLNVLIKEVSTAIKAGKTKEQAVESIDLSSITYIQDQGEFLTKKKNIEWVYDEMTRK
;
A
#
# COMPACT_ATOMS: atom_id res chain seq x y z
N MET A 1 51.75 -67.55 -27.84
CA MET A 1 51.11 -66.99 -26.67
C MET A 1 50.93 -65.47 -26.89
N LYS A 2 49.74 -65.02 -27.28
CA LYS A 2 49.45 -63.61 -27.58
C LYS A 2 48.82 -62.93 -26.31
N LYS A 3 49.47 -61.93 -25.73
CA LYS A 3 48.93 -61.10 -24.65
C LYS A 3 47.95 -60.10 -25.26
N ARG A 4 46.71 -60.15 -24.81
CA ARG A 4 45.67 -59.16 -25.13
C ARG A 4 45.72 -58.03 -24.06
N ASN A 5 46.05 -56.84 -24.47
CA ASN A 5 45.93 -55.64 -23.68
C ASN A 5 44.48 -55.18 -23.69
N LEU A 6 43.91 -55.09 -22.49
CA LEU A 6 42.55 -54.57 -22.26
C LEU A 6 42.65 -53.08 -21.90
N PHE A 7 42.25 -52.21 -22.85
CA PHE A 7 42.14 -50.77 -22.61
C PHE A 7 40.84 -50.51 -21.84
N PHE A 8 40.97 -50.03 -20.62
CA PHE A 8 39.85 -49.46 -19.88
C PHE A 8 39.66 -48.00 -20.29
N ILE A 9 38.54 -47.69 -20.96
CA ILE A 9 38.12 -46.32 -21.26
C ILE A 9 37.23 -45.88 -20.08
N LEU A 10 37.76 -44.99 -19.24
CA LEU A 10 36.95 -44.27 -18.24
C LEU A 10 36.11 -43.20 -18.93
N PHE A 11 34.79 -43.41 -18.99
CA PHE A 11 33.84 -42.43 -19.44
C PHE A 11 33.53 -41.51 -18.25
N LEU A 12 34.15 -40.31 -18.23
CA LEU A 12 33.89 -39.27 -17.22
C LEU A 12 32.61 -38.53 -17.62
N CYS A 13 31.47 -38.94 -17.06
CA CYS A 13 30.22 -38.19 -17.19
C CYS A 13 30.30 -36.89 -16.38
N PHE A 14 30.57 -35.78 -17.04
CA PHE A 14 30.39 -34.46 -16.52
C PHE A 14 28.86 -34.20 -16.43
N ILE A 15 28.28 -34.36 -15.23
CA ILE A 15 26.93 -33.88 -14.93
C ILE A 15 27.05 -32.36 -14.77
N LEU A 16 26.74 -31.61 -15.81
CA LEU A 16 26.44 -30.19 -15.73
C LEU A 16 25.10 -30.06 -15.04
N SER A 17 25.11 -29.94 -13.69
CA SER A 17 23.99 -29.41 -12.97
C SER A 17 23.86 -27.93 -13.31
N SER A 18 23.01 -27.61 -14.27
CA SER A 18 22.54 -26.24 -14.50
C SER A 18 21.77 -25.81 -13.26
N LEU A 19 22.43 -25.04 -12.39
CA LEU A 19 21.78 -24.23 -11.38
C LEU A 19 20.85 -23.27 -12.12
N HIS A 20 19.59 -23.64 -12.26
CA HIS A 20 18.53 -22.67 -12.53
C HIS A 20 18.45 -21.79 -11.28
N LEU A 21 19.19 -20.69 -11.22
CA LEU A 21 18.77 -19.56 -10.42
C LEU A 21 17.40 -19.17 -10.99
N GLY A 22 16.36 -19.48 -10.26
CA GLY A 22 15.02 -18.98 -10.57
C GLY A 22 15.10 -17.47 -10.62
N ALA A 23 15.07 -16.91 -11.84
CA ALA A 23 14.85 -15.48 -12.00
C ALA A 23 13.51 -15.20 -11.32
N GLN A 24 13.53 -14.44 -10.24
CA GLN A 24 12.31 -13.91 -9.63
C GLN A 24 11.65 -13.10 -10.74
N GLU A 25 10.46 -13.51 -11.20
CA GLU A 25 9.72 -12.73 -12.20
C GLU A 25 9.60 -11.30 -11.69
N GLU A 26 10.25 -10.37 -12.37
CA GLU A 26 10.11 -8.95 -12.04
C GLU A 26 8.67 -8.54 -12.33
N ILE A 27 7.98 -8.05 -11.31
CA ILE A 27 6.63 -7.52 -11.48
C ILE A 27 6.73 -6.32 -12.42
N PRO A 28 6.05 -6.35 -13.58
CA PRO A 28 6.17 -5.28 -14.57
C PRO A 28 5.62 -3.97 -13.99
N ILE A 29 6.39 -2.89 -14.15
CA ILE A 29 5.95 -1.54 -13.76
C ILE A 29 5.14 -0.96 -14.92
N THR A 30 3.87 -0.65 -14.64
CA THR A 30 2.94 -0.09 -15.62
C THR A 30 2.29 1.19 -15.12
N ILE A 31 1.89 2.07 -16.03
CA ILE A 31 1.18 3.31 -15.72
C ILE A 31 -0.13 3.34 -16.51
N GLU A 32 -1.22 3.73 -15.86
CA GLU A 32 -2.49 4.06 -16.52
C GLU A 32 -2.91 5.50 -16.21
N ASN A 33 -3.57 6.16 -17.17
CA ASN A 33 -4.22 7.44 -16.92
C ASN A 33 -5.54 7.21 -16.19
N VAL A 34 -5.68 7.78 -14.99
CA VAL A 34 -6.90 7.67 -14.19
C VAL A 34 -7.95 8.67 -14.65
N ALA A 35 -7.60 9.97 -14.65
CA ALA A 35 -8.42 11.05 -15.17
C ALA A 35 -7.56 12.32 -15.29
N GLY A 36 -7.76 13.09 -16.37
CA GLY A 36 -7.05 14.35 -16.56
C GLY A 36 -5.54 14.21 -16.40
N ALA A 37 -4.97 14.94 -15.46
CA ALA A 37 -3.55 14.94 -15.14
C ALA A 37 -3.13 13.88 -14.10
N VAL A 38 -4.05 13.04 -13.62
CA VAL A 38 -3.79 12.01 -12.60
C VAL A 38 -3.57 10.65 -13.25
N TYR A 39 -2.48 9.99 -12.85
CA TYR A 39 -2.07 8.66 -13.28
C TYR A 39 -1.87 7.75 -12.06
N CYS A 40 -1.99 6.45 -12.26
CA CYS A 40 -1.64 5.41 -11.30
C CYS A 40 -0.51 4.55 -11.86
N LEU A 41 0.56 4.37 -11.08
CA LEU A 41 1.65 3.45 -11.39
C LEU A 41 1.52 2.20 -10.53
N TYR A 42 1.52 1.06 -11.18
CA TYR A 42 1.53 -0.27 -10.56
C TYR A 42 2.93 -0.86 -10.62
N GLY A 43 3.30 -1.61 -9.59
CA GLY A 43 4.59 -2.28 -9.49
C GLY A 43 4.65 -3.21 -8.27
N SER A 44 5.80 -3.30 -7.62
CA SER A 44 5.98 -4.08 -6.40
C SER A 44 5.79 -3.16 -5.18
N GLY A 45 4.73 -3.37 -4.42
CA GLY A 45 4.33 -2.55 -3.29
C GLY A 45 3.01 -1.84 -3.54
N GLY A 46 2.73 -0.78 -2.78
CA GLY A 46 1.53 0.02 -2.94
C GLY A 46 1.50 0.77 -4.26
N ASN A 47 0.30 1.13 -4.70
CA ASN A 47 0.12 1.94 -5.90
C ASN A 47 0.70 3.34 -5.71
N ILE A 48 1.35 3.87 -6.75
CA ILE A 48 1.84 5.25 -6.77
C ILE A 48 0.87 6.13 -7.54
N GLY A 49 0.39 7.21 -6.92
CA GLY A 49 -0.30 8.29 -7.62
C GLY A 49 0.67 9.26 -8.24
N ILE A 50 0.40 9.71 -9.46
CA ILE A 50 1.20 10.71 -10.15
C ILE A 50 0.27 11.83 -10.64
N PHE A 51 0.49 13.05 -10.19
CA PHE A 51 -0.16 14.22 -10.75
C PHE A 51 0.86 15.02 -11.58
N VAL A 52 0.52 15.24 -12.86
CA VAL A 52 1.35 15.98 -13.81
C VAL A 52 0.87 17.43 -13.87
N GLY A 53 1.42 18.27 -12.97
CA GLY A 53 1.16 19.71 -12.98
C GLY A 53 1.80 20.43 -14.16
N GLU A 54 1.59 21.74 -14.26
CA GLU A 54 2.11 22.56 -15.37
C GLU A 54 3.64 22.53 -15.42
N ASP A 55 4.33 22.76 -14.29
CA ASP A 55 5.79 22.88 -14.22
C ASP A 55 6.47 21.73 -13.48
N SER A 56 5.74 20.96 -12.69
CA SER A 56 6.29 19.94 -11.80
C SER A 56 5.33 18.78 -11.59
N LEU A 57 5.83 17.73 -10.90
CA LEU A 57 5.08 16.54 -10.51
C LEU A 57 4.81 16.55 -9.01
N LEU A 58 3.63 16.04 -8.64
CA LEU A 58 3.36 15.54 -7.30
C LEU A 58 3.21 14.02 -7.36
N ILE A 59 3.94 13.33 -6.50
CA ILE A 59 3.91 11.86 -6.39
C ILE A 59 3.25 11.49 -5.05
N VAL A 60 2.44 10.45 -5.06
CA VAL A 60 1.83 9.85 -3.86
C VAL A 60 2.40 8.46 -3.69
N ASP A 61 3.13 8.25 -2.62
CA ASP A 61 3.88 7.04 -2.26
C ASP A 61 5.09 6.73 -3.17
N ALA A 62 5.92 5.76 -2.74
CA ALA A 62 7.24 5.53 -3.34
C ALA A 62 7.59 4.03 -3.52
N GLN A 63 6.69 3.12 -3.17
CA GLN A 63 6.93 1.67 -3.20
C GLN A 63 8.19 1.23 -2.41
N TYR A 64 8.74 0.07 -2.76
CA TYR A 64 9.96 -0.46 -2.16
C TYR A 64 11.22 0.15 -2.77
N ALA A 65 12.26 0.33 -1.96
CA ALA A 65 13.57 0.83 -2.40
C ALA A 65 14.16 0.03 -3.59
N LYS A 66 13.98 -1.30 -3.60
CA LYS A 66 14.50 -2.19 -4.65
C LYS A 66 13.95 -1.91 -6.05
N THR A 67 12.78 -1.28 -6.16
CA THR A 67 12.11 -0.95 -7.43
C THR A 67 12.19 0.54 -7.76
N ALA A 68 12.67 1.38 -6.85
CA ALA A 68 12.59 2.82 -6.96
C ALA A 68 13.29 3.40 -8.21
N ASP A 69 14.44 2.85 -8.64
CA ASP A 69 15.11 3.29 -9.87
C ASP A 69 14.27 2.98 -11.11
N ALA A 70 13.64 1.81 -11.19
CA ALA A 70 12.77 1.44 -12.29
C ALA A 70 11.46 2.26 -12.28
N VAL A 71 10.91 2.55 -11.09
CA VAL A 71 9.78 3.49 -10.90
C VAL A 71 10.16 4.88 -11.42
N MET A 72 11.33 5.41 -11.03
CA MET A 72 11.82 6.70 -11.52
C MET A 72 12.00 6.75 -13.04
N ALA A 73 12.48 5.66 -13.64
CA ALA A 73 12.58 5.56 -15.09
C ALA A 73 11.18 5.67 -15.75
N LYS A 74 10.19 4.98 -15.20
CA LYS A 74 8.80 5.05 -15.69
C LYS A 74 8.15 6.42 -15.49
N ILE A 75 8.39 7.08 -14.36
CA ILE A 75 7.92 8.46 -14.14
C ILE A 75 8.54 9.41 -15.17
N LYS A 76 9.85 9.27 -15.47
CA LYS A 76 10.53 10.10 -16.48
C LYS A 76 10.05 9.84 -17.92
N GLU A 77 9.65 8.59 -18.24
CA GLU A 77 9.01 8.29 -19.53
C GLU A 77 7.65 9.01 -19.65
N LEU A 78 6.88 9.11 -18.56
CA LEU A 78 5.61 9.82 -18.53
C LEU A 78 5.81 11.35 -18.63
N SER A 79 6.76 11.88 -17.86
CA SER A 79 7.04 13.31 -17.82
C SER A 79 8.48 13.60 -17.36
N PRO A 80 9.23 14.46 -18.09
CA PRO A 80 10.59 14.86 -17.70
C PRO A 80 10.62 15.94 -16.61
N LYS A 81 9.47 16.42 -16.13
CA LYS A 81 9.37 17.47 -15.13
C LYS A 81 9.97 17.02 -13.78
N LYS A 82 10.43 17.97 -12.98
CA LYS A 82 10.93 17.68 -11.63
C LYS A 82 9.80 17.18 -10.72
N ILE A 83 10.11 16.30 -9.82
CA ILE A 83 9.23 15.98 -8.69
C ILE A 83 9.40 17.08 -7.65
N GLU A 84 8.33 17.80 -7.37
CA GLU A 84 8.33 18.90 -6.39
C GLU A 84 7.81 18.42 -5.04
N TYR A 85 6.82 17.53 -5.06
CA TYR A 85 6.23 16.97 -3.85
C TYR A 85 6.16 15.45 -3.92
N LEU A 86 6.50 14.80 -2.80
CA LEU A 86 6.25 13.39 -2.52
C LEU A 86 5.38 13.30 -1.27
N ILE A 87 4.21 12.71 -1.40
CA ILE A 87 3.26 12.53 -0.29
C ILE A 87 3.31 11.08 0.16
N ASN A 88 3.53 10.82 1.45
CA ASN A 88 3.35 9.47 1.98
C ASN A 88 1.95 9.34 2.56
N THR A 89 1.18 8.35 2.08
CA THR A 89 -0.15 8.07 2.60
C THR A 89 -0.10 7.54 4.02
N HIS A 90 0.87 6.67 4.33
CA HIS A 90 1.14 6.13 5.65
C HIS A 90 2.60 5.63 5.73
N TYR A 91 3.00 5.01 6.84
CA TYR A 91 4.42 4.76 7.11
C TYR A 91 4.97 3.40 6.62
N HIS A 92 4.15 2.49 6.10
CA HIS A 92 4.61 1.15 5.71
C HIS A 92 5.66 1.19 4.59
N GLY A 93 6.56 0.20 4.65
CA GLY A 93 7.76 0.19 3.81
C GLY A 93 7.49 0.02 2.32
N ASP A 94 6.38 -0.59 1.94
CA ASP A 94 5.94 -0.73 0.54
C ASP A 94 5.30 0.55 -0.03
N HIS A 95 5.23 1.62 0.78
CA HIS A 95 4.82 2.96 0.39
C HIS A 95 5.93 4.00 0.58
N THR A 96 6.90 3.75 1.47
CA THR A 96 7.88 4.76 1.88
C THR A 96 9.32 4.41 1.61
N SER A 97 9.67 3.10 1.44
CA SER A 97 11.08 2.71 1.32
C SER A 97 11.78 3.26 0.07
N GLY A 98 11.04 3.67 -0.96
CA GLY A 98 11.56 4.34 -2.15
C GLY A 98 11.81 5.85 -1.97
N ASN A 99 11.41 6.44 -0.84
CA ASN A 99 11.55 7.88 -0.57
C ASN A 99 12.95 8.43 -0.83
N PRO A 100 14.07 7.76 -0.43
CA PRO A 100 15.42 8.29 -0.64
C PRO A 100 15.79 8.50 -2.11
N ILE A 101 15.14 7.78 -3.02
CA ILE A 101 15.39 7.84 -4.46
C ILE A 101 14.36 8.76 -5.12
N ILE A 102 13.06 8.49 -4.93
CA ILE A 102 11.97 9.21 -5.59
C ILE A 102 11.82 10.63 -5.04
N GLY A 103 11.98 10.78 -3.72
CA GLY A 103 11.84 12.06 -3.02
C GLY A 103 13.14 12.83 -2.83
N LYS A 104 14.26 12.43 -3.46
CA LYS A 104 15.60 12.98 -3.23
C LYS A 104 15.67 14.51 -3.25
N ASP A 105 15.00 15.11 -4.23
CA ASP A 105 14.99 16.56 -4.45
C ASP A 105 13.59 17.16 -4.22
N ALA A 106 12.67 16.39 -3.64
CA ALA A 106 11.30 16.79 -3.39
C ALA A 106 11.06 17.24 -1.95
N GLN A 107 9.99 18.00 -1.73
CA GLN A 107 9.43 18.17 -0.40
C GLN A 107 8.61 16.92 -0.06
N ILE A 108 9.08 16.12 0.91
CA ILE A 108 8.38 14.92 1.37
C ILE A 108 7.42 15.30 2.49
N ILE A 109 6.12 15.01 2.29
CA ILE A 109 5.05 15.43 3.18
C ILE A 109 4.28 14.21 3.68
N SER A 110 3.93 14.18 4.97
CA SER A 110 3.03 13.18 5.54
C SER A 110 2.20 13.75 6.68
N GLN A 111 1.21 12.99 7.12
CA GLN A 111 0.57 13.25 8.41
C GLN A 111 1.60 13.05 9.55
N GLN A 112 1.45 13.80 10.66
CA GLN A 112 2.45 13.80 11.74
C GLN A 112 2.66 12.44 12.40
N ASN A 113 1.60 11.61 12.56
CA ASN A 113 1.73 10.26 13.13
C ASN A 113 2.44 9.32 12.15
N CYS A 114 2.22 9.44 10.83
CA CYS A 114 2.96 8.70 9.81
C CYS A 114 4.47 8.94 9.98
N LYS A 115 4.92 10.20 10.05
CA LYS A 115 6.33 10.52 10.31
C LYS A 115 6.82 9.95 11.64
N LYS A 116 6.03 10.05 12.70
CA LYS A 116 6.38 9.53 14.03
C LYS A 116 6.60 8.01 13.98
N SER A 117 5.69 7.26 13.34
CA SER A 117 5.77 5.81 13.24
C SER A 117 6.95 5.39 12.34
N LEU A 118 7.20 6.11 11.24
CA LEU A 118 8.37 5.89 10.39
C LEU A 118 9.67 6.05 11.17
N LEU A 119 9.81 7.11 11.97
CA LEU A 119 11.00 7.35 12.78
C LEU A 119 11.15 6.36 13.94
N ALA A 120 10.05 5.86 14.49
CA ALA A 120 10.08 4.82 15.52
C ALA A 120 10.57 3.46 14.99
N GLY A 121 10.46 3.23 13.69
CA GLY A 121 10.94 2.02 13.01
C GLY A 121 12.40 2.09 12.54
N LEU A 122 13.13 3.18 12.81
CA LEU A 122 14.54 3.34 12.43
C LEU A 122 15.42 2.24 13.03
N LYS A 123 16.27 1.65 12.20
CA LYS A 123 17.34 0.75 12.67
C LYS A 123 18.52 1.58 13.20
N PRO A 124 19.43 0.97 13.97
CA PRO A 124 20.58 1.69 14.53
C PRO A 124 21.48 2.37 13.49
N GLU A 125 21.55 1.83 12.28
CA GLU A 125 22.32 2.37 11.15
C GLU A 125 21.61 3.45 10.36
N ASP A 126 20.31 3.63 10.55
CA ASP A 126 19.50 4.57 9.77
C ASP A 126 19.52 5.97 10.39
N THR A 127 19.36 6.98 9.54
CA THR A 127 19.06 8.36 9.93
C THR A 127 17.77 8.81 9.25
N PRO A 128 17.08 9.85 9.74
CA PRO A 128 15.90 10.39 9.05
C PRO A 128 16.17 10.70 7.58
N GLU A 129 17.37 11.21 7.25
CA GLU A 129 17.76 11.57 5.90
C GLU A 129 18.00 10.30 5.04
N SER A 130 18.62 9.26 5.61
CA SER A 130 18.93 8.03 4.85
C SER A 130 17.69 7.26 4.43
N ILE A 131 16.59 7.38 5.18
CA ILE A 131 15.29 6.76 4.84
C ILE A 131 14.36 7.71 4.08
N GLY A 132 14.77 8.94 3.79
CA GLY A 132 13.91 9.95 3.18
C GLY A 132 12.68 10.26 4.04
N ALA A 133 12.89 10.47 5.35
CA ALA A 133 11.78 10.80 6.24
C ALA A 133 11.11 12.12 5.83
N PRO A 134 9.76 12.24 5.96
CA PRO A 134 9.04 13.47 5.64
C PRO A 134 9.66 14.70 6.30
N ASN A 135 10.00 15.72 5.51
CA ASN A 135 10.56 16.97 5.98
C ASN A 135 9.49 18.03 6.28
N LYS A 136 8.24 17.76 5.90
CA LYS A 136 7.07 18.57 6.25
C LYS A 136 5.94 17.66 6.73
N THR A 137 5.18 18.11 7.72
CA THR A 137 4.03 17.38 8.22
C THR A 137 2.81 18.27 8.34
N PHE A 138 1.63 17.66 8.38
CA PHE A 138 0.36 18.32 8.70
C PHE A 138 -0.39 17.50 9.77
N ASP A 139 -1.40 18.10 10.36
CA ASP A 139 -2.23 17.45 11.38
C ASP A 139 -3.51 16.88 10.76
N ALA A 140 -4.47 17.71 10.40
CA ALA A 140 -5.76 17.27 9.87
C ALA A 140 -5.90 17.49 8.35
N GLU A 141 -5.47 18.64 7.86
CA GLU A 141 -5.63 19.03 6.46
C GLU A 141 -4.46 19.90 5.98
N MET A 142 -4.10 19.74 4.70
CA MET A 142 -3.17 20.62 4.00
C MET A 142 -3.58 20.71 2.54
N THR A 143 -3.45 21.90 1.95
CA THR A 143 -3.58 22.10 0.50
C THR A 143 -2.21 22.40 -0.09
N ILE A 144 -1.89 21.71 -1.19
CA ILE A 144 -0.72 21.94 -2.01
C ILE A 144 -1.19 22.57 -3.31
N THR A 145 -0.51 23.65 -3.72
CA THR A 145 -0.77 24.32 -5.01
C THR A 145 0.35 24.01 -5.98
N LEU A 146 0.02 23.49 -7.17
CA LEU A 146 0.93 23.27 -8.29
C LEU A 146 0.42 24.07 -9.50
N GLY A 147 1.01 25.25 -9.76
CA GLY A 147 0.46 26.18 -10.75
C GLY A 147 -0.95 26.61 -10.33
N ASP A 148 -1.92 26.44 -11.23
CA ASP A 148 -3.33 26.76 -10.96
C ASP A 148 -4.13 25.61 -10.32
N GLU A 149 -3.48 24.48 -10.02
CA GLU A 149 -4.14 23.29 -9.46
C GLU A 149 -3.95 23.20 -7.95
N SER A 150 -4.98 22.67 -7.26
CA SER A 150 -4.97 22.41 -5.82
C SER A 150 -5.14 20.94 -5.55
N VAL A 151 -4.27 20.37 -4.73
CA VAL A 151 -4.35 19.01 -4.23
C VAL A 151 -4.54 19.05 -2.72
N ARG A 152 -5.59 18.41 -2.23
CA ARG A 152 -5.87 18.37 -0.79
C ARG A 152 -5.36 17.08 -0.15
N LEU A 153 -4.66 17.22 0.95
CA LEU A 153 -4.24 16.14 1.84
C LEU A 153 -5.14 16.16 3.06
N VAL A 154 -5.79 15.04 3.38
CA VAL A 154 -6.77 14.97 4.47
C VAL A 154 -6.48 13.76 5.36
N HIS A 155 -6.46 13.98 6.66
CA HIS A 155 -6.44 12.94 7.69
C HIS A 155 -7.76 12.99 8.46
N MET A 156 -8.51 11.89 8.45
CA MET A 156 -9.83 11.80 9.09
C MET A 156 -9.80 10.93 10.36
N GLY A 157 -8.64 10.90 11.03
CA GLY A 157 -8.38 10.02 12.16
C GLY A 157 -7.82 8.65 11.74
N PRO A 158 -7.47 7.80 12.73
CA PRO A 158 -6.92 6.47 12.47
C PRO A 158 -7.86 5.59 11.65
N GLY A 159 -7.29 4.77 10.78
CA GLY A 159 -8.01 3.77 9.99
C GLY A 159 -7.18 2.51 9.85
N HIS A 160 -6.39 2.40 8.78
CA HIS A 160 -5.41 1.35 8.56
C HIS A 160 -4.22 1.47 9.52
N THR A 161 -3.74 2.71 9.72
CA THR A 161 -2.73 3.11 10.70
C THR A 161 -3.21 4.29 11.55
N SER A 162 -2.37 4.83 12.41
CA SER A 162 -2.66 6.05 13.16
C SER A 162 -2.51 7.34 12.33
N GLY A 163 -1.87 7.29 11.16
CA GLY A 163 -1.42 8.45 10.39
C GLY A 163 -1.78 8.42 8.91
N ASP A 164 -2.93 7.84 8.54
CA ASP A 164 -3.34 7.70 7.13
C ASP A 164 -3.67 9.06 6.50
N THR A 165 -3.18 9.28 5.29
CA THR A 165 -3.44 10.46 4.46
C THR A 165 -4.24 10.06 3.23
N ILE A 166 -5.33 10.77 2.98
CA ILE A 166 -6.12 10.72 1.75
C ILE A 166 -5.69 11.89 0.87
N VAL A 167 -5.38 11.63 -0.40
CA VAL A 167 -5.01 12.68 -1.36
C VAL A 167 -6.16 12.88 -2.34
N ILE A 168 -6.68 14.11 -2.43
CA ILE A 168 -7.88 14.44 -3.21
C ILE A 168 -7.51 15.41 -4.33
N PHE A 169 -7.78 14.99 -5.56
CA PHE A 169 -7.64 15.74 -6.80
C PHE A 169 -9.05 16.18 -7.24
N ASP A 170 -9.51 17.30 -6.69
CA ASP A 170 -10.92 17.75 -6.84
C ASP A 170 -11.33 17.98 -8.30
N LYS A 171 -10.44 18.60 -9.11
CA LYS A 171 -10.71 18.89 -10.52
C LYS A 171 -10.82 17.62 -11.36
N GLU A 172 -9.93 16.65 -11.14
CA GLU A 172 -9.91 15.38 -11.85
C GLU A 172 -10.93 14.38 -11.31
N LYS A 173 -11.54 14.69 -10.16
CA LYS A 173 -12.46 13.79 -9.43
C LYS A 173 -11.80 12.45 -9.10
N VAL A 174 -10.60 12.50 -8.53
CA VAL A 174 -9.84 11.32 -8.12
C VAL A 174 -9.45 11.43 -6.65
N ILE A 175 -9.53 10.30 -5.94
CA ILE A 175 -9.00 10.14 -4.60
C ILE A 175 -7.94 9.05 -4.63
N HIS A 176 -6.75 9.32 -4.06
CA HIS A 176 -5.81 8.28 -3.68
C HIS A 176 -6.02 7.97 -2.20
N ALA A 177 -6.50 6.77 -1.93
CA ALA A 177 -6.90 6.36 -0.58
C ALA A 177 -5.76 5.74 0.24
N GLY A 178 -4.59 5.46 -0.38
CA GLY A 178 -3.58 4.63 0.25
C GLY A 178 -4.20 3.32 0.75
N ASP A 179 -3.68 2.78 1.83
CA ASP A 179 -4.13 1.52 2.41
C ASP A 179 -5.44 1.64 3.22
N LEU A 180 -6.09 2.81 3.17
CA LEU A 180 -7.51 2.87 3.49
C LEU A 180 -8.38 2.14 2.47
N PHE A 181 -7.79 1.61 1.38
CA PHE A 181 -8.48 0.77 0.42
C PHE A 181 -7.61 -0.35 -0.16
N PHE A 182 -8.01 -1.59 0.10
CA PHE A 182 -7.50 -2.83 -0.51
C PHE A 182 -8.55 -3.37 -1.47
N TYR A 183 -8.37 -3.16 -2.78
CA TYR A 183 -9.39 -3.57 -3.74
C TYR A 183 -9.35 -5.07 -4.02
N GLY A 184 -10.44 -5.76 -3.63
CA GLY A 184 -10.64 -7.18 -3.90
C GLY A 184 -9.91 -8.14 -2.95
N MET A 185 -9.24 -7.63 -1.92
CA MET A 185 -8.48 -8.43 -0.96
C MET A 185 -8.71 -7.98 0.49
N PRO A 186 -8.49 -8.86 1.50
CA PRO A 186 -8.52 -8.47 2.90
C PRO A 186 -7.43 -7.44 3.21
N PRO A 187 -7.71 -6.38 3.99
CA PRO A 187 -6.68 -5.41 4.36
C PRO A 187 -5.72 -5.96 5.40
N TYR A 188 -4.52 -5.38 5.48
CA TYR A 188 -3.76 -5.39 6.71
C TYR A 188 -4.38 -4.37 7.68
N ILE A 189 -4.49 -4.72 8.96
CA ILE A 189 -5.02 -3.86 10.03
C ILE A 189 -3.90 -3.69 11.05
N ASP A 190 -3.30 -2.52 11.10
CA ASP A 190 -2.13 -2.29 11.96
C ASP A 190 -2.52 -1.93 13.39
N VAL A 191 -2.90 -2.95 14.14
CA VAL A 191 -3.30 -2.80 15.54
C VAL A 191 -2.20 -2.16 16.40
N LYS A 192 -0.93 -2.43 16.06
CA LYS A 192 0.21 -1.92 16.84
C LYS A 192 0.41 -0.42 16.66
N ASP A 193 0.15 0.09 15.46
CA ASP A 193 0.23 1.53 15.19
C ASP A 193 -1.10 2.26 15.49
N GLY A 194 -2.09 1.56 16.01
CA GLY A 194 -3.32 2.21 16.47
C GLY A 194 -4.41 2.31 15.41
N SER A 195 -4.54 1.32 14.52
CA SER A 195 -5.69 1.20 13.61
C SER A 195 -7.03 1.39 14.32
N ASP A 196 -8.03 1.87 13.62
CA ASP A 196 -9.43 1.98 14.08
C ASP A 196 -10.37 1.62 12.93
N THR A 197 -10.78 0.36 12.88
CA THR A 197 -11.64 -0.14 11.79
C THR A 197 -13.02 0.52 11.79
N GLN A 198 -13.55 0.95 12.94
CA GLN A 198 -14.82 1.67 12.99
C GLN A 198 -14.68 3.09 12.43
N ASN A 199 -13.60 3.81 12.74
CA ASN A 199 -13.32 5.09 12.13
C ASN A 199 -13.01 4.96 10.63
N TRP A 200 -12.33 3.90 10.24
CA TRP A 200 -12.06 3.58 8.83
C TRP A 200 -13.36 3.52 8.01
N VAL A 201 -14.37 2.79 8.50
CA VAL A 201 -15.69 2.75 7.87
C VAL A 201 -16.34 4.14 7.80
N ARG A 202 -16.31 4.92 8.90
CA ARG A 202 -16.87 6.28 8.92
C ARG A 202 -16.19 7.19 7.91
N THR A 203 -14.86 7.08 7.77
CA THR A 203 -14.06 7.82 6.80
C THR A 203 -14.51 7.52 5.36
N ILE A 204 -14.65 6.23 5.01
CA ILE A 204 -15.11 5.84 3.66
C ILE A 204 -16.53 6.36 3.38
N GLN A 205 -17.44 6.25 4.35
CA GLN A 205 -18.82 6.73 4.20
C GLN A 205 -18.88 8.24 3.99
N ALA A 206 -18.10 9.01 4.76
CA ALA A 206 -18.03 10.47 4.61
C ALA A 206 -17.43 10.89 3.26
N LEU A 207 -16.41 10.18 2.76
CA LEU A 207 -15.86 10.41 1.43
C LEU A 207 -16.88 10.09 0.33
N ALA A 208 -17.63 8.99 0.46
CA ALA A 208 -18.65 8.60 -0.51
C ALA A 208 -19.83 9.58 -0.56
N GLU A 209 -20.25 10.13 0.58
CA GLU A 209 -21.27 11.15 0.64
C GLU A 209 -20.83 12.44 -0.09
N LYS A 210 -19.58 12.87 0.16
CA LYS A 210 -19.04 14.11 -0.39
C LYS A 210 -18.59 13.99 -1.85
N HIS A 211 -18.13 12.80 -2.28
CA HIS A 211 -17.47 12.56 -3.56
C HIS A 211 -18.00 11.31 -4.28
N PRO A 212 -19.33 11.18 -4.50
CA PRO A 212 -19.96 9.92 -4.94
C PRO A 212 -19.53 9.46 -6.35
N ASP A 213 -19.08 10.38 -7.20
CA ASP A 213 -18.70 10.14 -8.60
C ASP A 213 -17.18 10.11 -8.84
N PHE A 214 -16.37 10.15 -7.76
CA PHE A 214 -14.92 10.14 -7.88
C PHE A 214 -14.41 8.72 -8.20
N LYS A 215 -13.32 8.66 -8.98
CA LYS A 215 -12.48 7.46 -9.09
C LYS A 215 -11.59 7.34 -7.85
N VAL A 216 -11.26 6.10 -7.49
CA VAL A 216 -10.42 5.83 -6.32
C VAL A 216 -9.22 4.98 -6.73
N ILE A 217 -8.03 5.48 -6.39
CA ILE A 217 -6.78 4.75 -6.43
C ILE A 217 -6.63 4.09 -5.06
N PRO A 218 -6.72 2.75 -4.96
CA PRO A 218 -6.47 2.04 -3.71
C PRO A 218 -4.97 1.98 -3.43
N GLY A 219 -4.56 1.66 -2.19
CA GLY A 219 -3.16 1.33 -1.92
C GLY A 219 -2.75 0.06 -2.64
N HIS A 220 -3.63 -0.93 -2.67
CA HIS A 220 -3.40 -2.21 -3.37
C HIS A 220 -4.59 -2.60 -4.26
N GLY A 221 -4.26 -3.11 -5.45
CA GLY A 221 -5.25 -3.49 -6.46
C GLY A 221 -5.41 -2.43 -7.54
N LYS A 222 -6.39 -2.57 -8.42
CA LYS A 222 -6.60 -1.67 -9.56
C LYS A 222 -7.41 -0.44 -9.19
N VAL A 223 -7.22 0.65 -9.94
CA VAL A 223 -8.09 1.84 -9.90
C VAL A 223 -9.56 1.44 -10.11
N THR A 224 -10.44 2.04 -9.33
CA THR A 224 -11.85 1.69 -9.35
C THR A 224 -12.74 2.90 -9.02
N THR A 225 -13.96 2.67 -8.54
CA THR A 225 -14.97 3.69 -8.27
C THR A 225 -15.25 3.82 -6.78
N MET A 226 -15.86 4.94 -6.38
CA MET A 226 -16.36 5.13 -5.02
C MET A 226 -17.35 4.04 -4.60
N LYS A 227 -18.16 3.50 -5.53
CA LYS A 227 -19.08 2.38 -5.25
C LYS A 227 -18.34 1.13 -4.73
N GLU A 228 -17.19 0.77 -5.34
CA GLU A 228 -16.38 -0.38 -4.89
C GLU A 228 -15.68 -0.08 -3.57
N TYR A 229 -15.33 1.19 -3.31
CA TYR A 229 -14.78 1.61 -2.03
C TYR A 229 -15.82 1.48 -0.89
N VAL A 230 -17.07 1.88 -1.12
CA VAL A 230 -18.18 1.64 -0.17
C VAL A 230 -18.38 0.16 0.09
N LYS A 231 -18.36 -0.67 -0.96
CA LYS A 231 -18.46 -2.13 -0.80
C LYS A 231 -17.33 -2.74 0.05
N PHE A 232 -16.13 -2.15 0.00
CA PHE A 232 -15.06 -2.52 0.93
C PHE A 232 -15.39 -2.13 2.38
N ALA A 233 -16.02 -0.96 2.61
CA ALA A 233 -16.53 -0.58 3.93
C ALA A 233 -17.61 -1.55 4.44
N ASP A 234 -18.45 -2.09 3.55
CA ASP A 234 -19.44 -3.12 3.91
C ASP A 234 -18.75 -4.39 4.43
N TYR A 235 -17.63 -4.80 3.80
CA TYR A 235 -16.81 -5.89 4.32
C TYR A 235 -16.32 -5.62 5.74
N LEU A 236 -15.74 -4.43 5.99
CA LEU A 236 -15.28 -4.05 7.32
C LEU A 236 -16.43 -4.03 8.34
N ASN A 237 -17.60 -3.54 7.96
CA ASN A 237 -18.79 -3.54 8.81
C ASN A 237 -19.23 -4.96 9.23
N VAL A 238 -19.24 -5.90 8.27
CA VAL A 238 -19.56 -7.30 8.59
C VAL A 238 -18.52 -7.87 9.55
N LEU A 239 -17.24 -7.65 9.28
CA LEU A 239 -16.14 -8.13 10.11
C LEU A 239 -16.24 -7.59 11.55
N ILE A 240 -16.44 -6.27 11.71
CA ILE A 240 -16.61 -5.59 12.99
C ILE A 240 -17.81 -6.18 13.77
N LYS A 241 -18.94 -6.36 13.10
CA LYS A 241 -20.17 -6.89 13.69
C LYS A 241 -19.97 -8.33 14.21
N GLU A 242 -19.41 -9.20 13.38
CA GLU A 242 -19.22 -10.62 13.73
C GLU A 242 -18.21 -10.78 14.88
N VAL A 243 -17.10 -10.07 14.83
CA VAL A 243 -16.08 -10.08 15.90
C VAL A 243 -16.65 -9.50 17.20
N SER A 244 -17.34 -8.36 17.14
CA SER A 244 -18.01 -7.77 18.32
C SER A 244 -19.03 -8.74 18.96
N THR A 245 -19.77 -9.47 18.13
CA THR A 245 -20.73 -10.48 18.59
C THR A 245 -20.03 -11.64 19.31
N ALA A 246 -18.91 -12.13 18.76
CA ALA A 246 -18.10 -13.17 19.36
C ALA A 246 -17.52 -12.73 20.72
N ILE A 247 -16.97 -11.52 20.80
CA ILE A 247 -16.46 -10.93 22.07
C ILE A 247 -17.56 -10.83 23.11
N LYS A 248 -18.74 -10.31 22.77
CA LYS A 248 -19.88 -10.20 23.69
C LYS A 248 -20.39 -11.56 24.18
N ALA A 249 -20.22 -12.62 23.37
CA ALA A 249 -20.53 -13.99 23.74
C ALA A 249 -19.44 -14.66 24.60
N GLY A 250 -18.37 -13.94 24.97
CA GLY A 250 -17.27 -14.44 25.79
C GLY A 250 -16.32 -15.40 25.04
N LYS A 251 -16.32 -15.42 23.69
CA LYS A 251 -15.41 -16.24 22.93
C LYS A 251 -13.99 -15.72 23.00
N THR A 252 -13.00 -16.60 23.05
CA THR A 252 -11.59 -16.23 22.84
C THR A 252 -11.34 -15.86 21.39
N LYS A 253 -10.16 -15.28 21.10
CA LYS A 253 -9.74 -14.95 19.74
C LYS A 253 -9.74 -16.20 18.83
N GLU A 254 -9.18 -17.30 19.30
CA GLU A 254 -9.13 -18.57 18.58
C GLU A 254 -10.54 -19.10 18.27
N GLN A 255 -11.45 -19.04 19.25
CA GLN A 255 -12.85 -19.42 19.07
C GLN A 255 -13.59 -18.50 18.08
N ALA A 256 -13.28 -17.20 18.07
CA ALA A 256 -13.83 -16.26 17.11
C ALA A 256 -13.36 -16.60 15.69
N VAL A 257 -12.05 -16.82 15.49
CA VAL A 257 -11.45 -17.20 14.19
C VAL A 257 -12.03 -18.51 13.65
N GLU A 258 -12.28 -19.47 14.53
CA GLU A 258 -12.82 -20.79 14.14
C GLU A 258 -14.32 -20.74 13.79
N SER A 259 -15.08 -19.88 14.48
CA SER A 259 -16.54 -19.87 14.37
C SER A 259 -17.14 -18.82 13.43
N ILE A 260 -16.40 -17.75 13.10
CA ILE A 260 -16.89 -16.71 12.21
C ILE A 260 -16.71 -17.16 10.76
N ASP A 261 -17.84 -17.23 10.03
CA ASP A 261 -17.86 -17.59 8.61
C ASP A 261 -18.04 -16.35 7.74
N LEU A 262 -17.01 -16.02 6.95
CA LEU A 262 -17.01 -14.94 5.96
C LEU A 262 -16.99 -15.46 4.52
N SER A 263 -17.33 -16.73 4.29
CA SER A 263 -17.29 -17.38 2.96
C SER A 263 -18.29 -16.77 1.97
N SER A 264 -19.40 -16.21 2.45
CA SER A 264 -20.39 -15.52 1.64
C SER A 264 -19.87 -14.21 1.02
N ILE A 265 -18.75 -13.66 1.54
CA ILE A 265 -18.10 -12.46 1.00
C ILE A 265 -17.14 -12.90 -0.11
N THR A 266 -17.66 -13.03 -1.32
CA THR A 266 -16.92 -13.58 -2.47
C THR A 266 -16.10 -12.53 -3.23
N TYR A 267 -16.39 -11.24 -3.05
CA TYR A 267 -15.67 -10.14 -3.70
C TYR A 267 -14.36 -9.75 -3.01
N ILE A 268 -14.07 -10.31 -1.85
CA ILE A 268 -12.79 -10.23 -1.13
C ILE A 268 -12.13 -11.60 -1.19
N GLN A 269 -10.94 -11.67 -1.79
CA GLN A 269 -10.18 -12.91 -1.99
C GLN A 269 -8.90 -12.89 -1.19
N ASP A 270 -8.65 -13.93 -0.40
CA ASP A 270 -7.43 -14.08 0.37
C ASP A 270 -6.19 -14.03 -0.52
N GLN A 271 -5.13 -13.36 -0.07
CA GLN A 271 -3.85 -13.21 -0.76
C GLN A 271 -2.72 -13.85 0.06
N GLY A 272 -2.27 -15.00 -0.41
CA GLY A 272 -1.27 -15.80 0.31
C GLY A 272 -1.76 -16.20 1.70
N GLU A 273 -0.83 -16.27 2.64
CA GLU A 273 -1.11 -16.67 4.04
C GLU A 273 -1.28 -15.46 4.98
N PHE A 274 -0.93 -14.26 4.52
CA PHE A 274 -0.89 -13.07 5.35
C PHE A 274 -2.18 -12.23 5.24
N LEU A 275 -2.61 -11.87 4.03
CA LEU A 275 -3.84 -11.09 3.83
C LEU A 275 -5.03 -12.04 3.67
N THR A 276 -5.57 -12.52 4.79
CA THR A 276 -6.70 -13.45 4.82
C THR A 276 -7.83 -12.93 5.68
N LYS A 277 -9.06 -13.34 5.37
CA LYS A 277 -10.24 -13.03 6.19
C LYS A 277 -10.07 -13.53 7.63
N LYS A 278 -9.41 -14.67 7.83
CA LYS A 278 -9.08 -15.18 9.17
C LYS A 278 -8.14 -14.26 9.93
N LYS A 279 -7.10 -13.74 9.29
CA LYS A 279 -6.21 -12.74 9.89
C LYS A 279 -6.95 -11.44 10.22
N ASN A 280 -7.90 -11.03 9.40
CA ASN A 280 -8.72 -9.86 9.70
C ASN A 280 -9.57 -10.08 10.97
N ILE A 281 -10.11 -11.28 11.19
CA ILE A 281 -10.82 -11.61 12.44
C ILE A 281 -9.87 -11.49 13.64
N GLU A 282 -8.64 -12.04 13.55
CA GLU A 282 -7.63 -11.92 14.59
C GLU A 282 -7.31 -10.46 14.92
N TRP A 283 -7.01 -9.64 13.90
CA TRP A 283 -6.62 -8.24 14.08
C TRP A 283 -7.76 -7.38 14.62
N VAL A 284 -8.98 -7.54 14.13
CA VAL A 284 -10.14 -6.80 14.68
C VAL A 284 -10.45 -7.23 16.10
N TYR A 285 -10.28 -8.52 16.44
CA TYR A 285 -10.41 -8.99 17.81
C TYR A 285 -9.38 -8.31 18.73
N ASP A 286 -8.11 -8.25 18.32
CA ASP A 286 -7.03 -7.60 19.06
C ASP A 286 -7.28 -6.08 19.18
N GLU A 287 -7.74 -5.44 18.09
CA GLU A 287 -8.10 -4.03 18.10
C GLU A 287 -9.21 -3.72 19.13
N MET A 288 -10.29 -4.51 19.13
CA MET A 288 -11.44 -4.29 20.02
C MET A 288 -11.19 -4.66 21.48
N THR A 289 -10.18 -5.47 21.75
CA THR A 289 -9.83 -5.92 23.11
C THR A 289 -8.57 -5.28 23.66
N ARG A 290 -7.87 -4.45 22.88
CA ARG A 290 -6.72 -3.68 23.38
C ARG A 290 -7.15 -2.75 24.51
N LYS A 291 -6.33 -2.70 25.57
CA LYS A 291 -6.55 -1.87 26.75
C LYS A 291 -5.85 -0.52 26.61
#